data_bf918ca1c80f6cc715230d632c9776a5
#
_entry.id   bf918ca1c80f6cc715230d632c9776a5
#
_cell.length_a   1.000
_cell.length_b   1.000
_cell.length_c   1.000
_cell.angle_alpha   90.00
_cell.angle_beta   90.00
_cell.angle_gamma   90.00
#
_symmetry.space_group_name_H-M   'P 1'
#
loop_
_entity.id
_entity.type
_entity.pdbx_description
1 polymer ?
#
loop_
_entity_poly.entity_id
_entity_poly.type
_entity_poly.pdbx_seq_one_letter_code
_entity_poly.pdbx_strand_id
1 'polypeptide(L)'
;MNKKLSFALLLIILVTASFFRVWRLDYQQTRTQGAWPTPASTPPGLFPDEAMNGNNAHEALGTFRTGEGFRVFYRENFGREGLFMNLQAMSMLVFGHTSFALRIMSALFGILTVLAIYLFTREYTKNEYTALIAGILLATSFWHVMFSRIGFRAIMAPFFLTAALWALYYVYNRLDSASHTHLVIISVLGGIFFGLGFYSYIAYRIAPLLLLPILYLLYKKAKKEKDSCIICLPAIYLFLAFLAAIPLGLYFVQNPQDFFGRTSQISIFAQPNPLKSFAENVGKTVGMLYYAGDFNWRHNIPGMPSLWWPVAIFFTVGFFDAIRKKYWLIPLWLTAMILPVAISSEGLPHSLRAIIMIPPVYVCAALGFYLIFSSVIGWFKKQEKRFADLEILLKVIQASIGTLGVVVLISAGANTYNSYFLRWAIRPEVASAYGGDSYLTGLFLKNAPRDIPKYVITSSVDSIDVTGRPMELEPILYASETYLPDPQGVKNIFYITLKQINTIECKKDCMIIPIDNLQPTLGALKKIVPDLKLCRADDYGLLVALPTARPGFKCSS
;
A
#
# COMPACT_ATOMS: atom_id res chain seq x y z
N MET A 1 10.17 13.86 -29.04
CA MET A 1 11.30 13.75 -28.10
C MET A 1 12.25 12.65 -28.58
N ASN A 2 13.57 12.81 -28.40
CA ASN A 2 14.56 11.79 -28.74
C ASN A 2 14.41 10.56 -27.81
N LYS A 3 14.46 9.33 -28.37
CA LYS A 3 14.31 8.07 -27.61
C LYS A 3 15.33 7.94 -26.46
N LYS A 4 16.58 8.39 -26.65
CA LYS A 4 17.61 8.40 -25.61
C LYS A 4 17.24 9.31 -24.43
N LEU A 5 16.71 10.50 -24.73
CA LEU A 5 16.26 11.44 -23.70
C LEU A 5 15.05 10.91 -22.93
N SER A 6 14.06 10.33 -23.62
CA SER A 6 12.91 9.69 -22.97
C SER A 6 13.34 8.59 -22.00
N PHE A 7 14.28 7.74 -22.42
CA PHE A 7 14.81 6.68 -21.59
C PHE A 7 15.57 7.22 -20.38
N ALA A 8 16.41 8.24 -20.55
CA ALA A 8 17.13 8.87 -19.44
C ALA A 8 16.19 9.50 -18.42
N LEU A 9 15.15 10.21 -18.87
CA LEU A 9 14.13 10.79 -17.99
C LEU A 9 13.33 9.71 -17.25
N LEU A 10 12.96 8.63 -17.93
CA LEU A 10 12.30 7.49 -17.28
C LEU A 10 13.18 6.87 -16.19
N LEU A 11 14.47 6.71 -16.45
CA LEU A 11 15.41 6.19 -15.45
C LEU A 11 15.47 7.11 -14.22
N ILE A 12 15.54 8.44 -14.41
CA ILE A 12 15.49 9.42 -13.31
C ILE A 12 14.18 9.26 -12.51
N ILE A 13 13.05 9.10 -13.19
CA ILE A 13 11.74 8.89 -12.55
C ILE A 13 11.76 7.61 -11.70
N LEU A 14 12.30 6.51 -12.22
CA LEU A 14 12.37 5.24 -11.49
C LEU A 14 13.34 5.31 -10.30
N VAL A 15 14.47 6.00 -10.44
CA VAL A 15 15.39 6.27 -9.32
C VAL A 15 14.70 7.10 -8.25
N THR A 16 13.97 8.15 -8.64
CA THR A 16 13.16 8.96 -7.70
C THR A 16 12.09 8.11 -7.02
N ALA A 17 11.39 7.26 -7.77
CA ALA A 17 10.40 6.33 -7.23
C ALA A 17 11.02 5.36 -6.21
N SER A 18 12.22 4.84 -6.51
CA SER A 18 12.97 3.95 -5.62
C SER A 18 13.40 4.66 -4.35
N PHE A 19 13.90 5.89 -4.47
CA PHE A 19 14.27 6.71 -3.29
C PHE A 19 13.08 6.87 -2.34
N PHE A 20 11.93 7.33 -2.81
CA PHE A 20 10.76 7.55 -1.96
C PHE A 20 10.22 6.27 -1.32
N ARG A 21 10.48 5.08 -1.90
CA ARG A 21 9.90 3.82 -1.43
C ARG A 21 10.85 2.96 -0.61
N VAL A 22 12.16 3.10 -0.84
CA VAL A 22 13.17 2.24 -0.18
C VAL A 22 13.98 2.98 0.89
N TRP A 23 14.17 4.31 0.77
CA TRP A 23 14.92 5.08 1.73
C TRP A 23 14.39 4.92 3.15
N ARG A 24 15.23 4.46 4.10
CA ARG A 24 14.86 4.19 5.50
C ARG A 24 13.67 3.24 5.65
N LEU A 25 13.60 2.19 4.85
CA LEU A 25 12.51 1.22 4.90
C LEU A 25 12.69 0.21 6.04
N ASP A 26 13.91 -0.06 6.44
CA ASP A 26 14.25 -0.97 7.52
C ASP A 26 14.17 -0.30 8.90
N TYR A 27 13.83 -1.11 9.92
CA TYR A 27 13.83 -0.66 11.30
C TYR A 27 15.23 -0.88 11.89
N GLN A 28 15.99 0.19 12.03
CA GLN A 28 17.23 0.18 12.78
C GLN A 28 16.98 0.75 14.19
N GLN A 29 17.31 -0.05 15.19
CA GLN A 29 17.20 0.35 16.58
C GLN A 29 18.31 1.37 16.89
N THR A 30 17.98 2.66 16.83
CA THR A 30 18.85 3.72 17.36
C THR A 30 18.05 4.50 18.39
N ARG A 31 18.12 4.05 19.64
CA ARG A 31 17.60 4.81 20.76
C ARG A 31 18.75 5.60 21.42
N THR A 32 18.76 6.90 21.25
CA THR A 32 19.43 7.81 22.16
C THR A 32 18.57 8.00 23.40
N GLN A 33 19.17 7.89 24.59
CA GLN A 33 18.49 7.97 25.89
C GLN A 33 17.46 9.09 25.94
N GLY A 34 16.19 8.75 26.20
CA GLY A 34 15.12 9.70 26.59
C GLY A 34 14.30 10.32 25.47
N ALA A 35 14.64 10.18 24.20
CA ALA A 35 13.83 10.63 23.08
C ALA A 35 13.22 9.43 22.35
N TRP A 36 12.00 9.60 21.81
CA TRP A 36 11.52 8.72 20.76
C TRP A 36 12.62 8.59 19.70
N PRO A 37 12.87 7.39 19.17
CA PRO A 37 13.94 7.23 18.19
C PRO A 37 13.69 8.23 17.06
N THR A 38 14.68 9.08 16.80
CA THR A 38 14.71 9.76 15.50
C THR A 38 14.53 8.66 14.47
N PRO A 39 13.54 8.76 13.58
CA PRO A 39 13.10 7.62 12.82
C PRO A 39 14.21 7.14 11.88
N ALA A 40 14.94 6.12 12.32
CA ALA A 40 15.86 5.38 11.47
C ALA A 40 15.06 4.60 10.42
N SER A 41 13.83 4.19 10.76
CA SER A 41 12.87 3.58 9.82
C SER A 41 11.60 4.41 9.70
N THR A 42 10.98 4.35 8.54
CA THR A 42 9.69 4.98 8.25
C THR A 42 8.83 4.04 7.43
N PRO A 43 7.64 3.66 7.91
CA PRO A 43 7.02 4.01 9.20
C PRO A 43 7.72 3.36 10.40
N PRO A 44 7.66 3.99 11.58
CA PRO A 44 8.19 3.41 12.83
C PRO A 44 7.30 2.24 13.29
N GLY A 45 7.93 1.17 13.80
CA GLY A 45 7.18 -0.01 14.27
C GLY A 45 6.69 -0.93 13.14
N LEU A 46 5.75 -1.80 13.48
CA LEU A 46 5.11 -2.74 12.56
C LEU A 46 3.61 -2.79 12.87
N PHE A 47 2.78 -2.37 11.93
CA PHE A 47 1.32 -2.37 12.14
C PHE A 47 0.79 -3.81 12.33
N PRO A 48 -0.20 -4.06 13.20
CA PRO A 48 -0.71 -5.41 13.47
C PRO A 48 -1.07 -6.22 12.22
N ASP A 49 -1.78 -5.62 11.26
CA ASP A 49 -2.11 -6.29 10.00
C ASP A 49 -0.87 -6.62 9.14
N GLU A 50 0.15 -5.77 9.18
CA GLU A 50 1.43 -5.98 8.50
C GLU A 50 2.21 -7.11 9.17
N ALA A 51 2.21 -7.13 10.50
CA ALA A 51 2.83 -8.17 11.30
C ALA A 51 2.15 -9.53 11.09
N MET A 52 0.81 -9.56 11.06
CA MET A 52 0.05 -10.78 10.75
C MET A 52 0.39 -11.30 9.34
N ASN A 53 0.52 -10.44 8.33
CA ASN A 53 0.98 -10.87 7.01
C ASN A 53 2.37 -11.51 7.10
N GLY A 54 3.27 -10.95 7.91
CA GLY A 54 4.61 -11.49 8.14
C GLY A 54 4.59 -12.82 8.90
N ASN A 55 3.73 -12.96 9.88
CA ASN A 55 3.55 -14.21 10.64
C ASN A 55 3.01 -15.32 9.72
N ASN A 56 2.01 -15.02 8.88
CA ASN A 56 1.51 -15.96 7.88
C ASN A 56 2.60 -16.33 6.85
N ALA A 57 3.41 -15.36 6.42
CA ALA A 57 4.54 -15.61 5.53
C ALA A 57 5.60 -16.52 6.18
N HIS A 58 5.90 -16.31 7.46
CA HIS A 58 6.80 -17.15 8.23
C HIS A 58 6.27 -18.57 8.39
N GLU A 59 4.99 -18.73 8.72
CA GLU A 59 4.31 -20.02 8.79
C GLU A 59 4.39 -20.76 7.44
N ALA A 60 4.11 -20.07 6.32
CA ALA A 60 4.20 -20.64 4.98
C ALA A 60 5.61 -21.20 4.67
N LEU A 61 6.68 -20.54 5.13
CA LEU A 61 8.05 -21.06 4.99
C LEU A 61 8.29 -22.33 5.81
N GLY A 62 7.74 -22.40 7.03
CA GLY A 62 7.81 -23.59 7.86
C GLY A 62 7.07 -24.78 7.26
N THR A 63 5.85 -24.55 6.81
CA THR A 63 4.98 -25.58 6.21
C THR A 63 5.41 -25.97 4.79
N PHE A 64 6.18 -25.14 4.10
CA PHE A 64 6.76 -25.51 2.80
C PHE A 64 7.64 -26.77 2.91
N ARG A 65 8.32 -26.96 4.03
CA ARG A 65 9.11 -28.18 4.31
C ARG A 65 8.25 -29.40 4.58
N THR A 66 7.01 -29.22 5.03
CA THR A 66 6.04 -30.30 5.33
C THR A 66 5.07 -30.57 4.17
N GLY A 67 5.15 -29.82 3.06
CA GLY A 67 4.33 -30.00 1.87
C GLY A 67 3.04 -29.17 1.82
N GLU A 68 2.69 -28.42 2.86
CA GLU A 68 1.51 -27.53 2.83
C GLU A 68 1.80 -26.22 2.11
N GLY A 69 3.00 -25.69 2.21
CA GLY A 69 3.54 -24.61 1.40
C GLY A 69 2.71 -23.33 1.36
N PHE A 70 2.70 -22.72 0.18
CA PHE A 70 2.01 -21.45 -0.07
C PHE A 70 0.51 -21.66 -0.18
N ARG A 71 -0.26 -20.82 0.53
CA ARG A 71 -1.72 -20.83 0.53
C ARG A 71 -2.29 -19.83 -0.46
N VAL A 72 -3.40 -20.18 -1.08
CA VAL A 72 -4.16 -19.29 -1.98
C VAL A 72 -4.90 -18.22 -1.19
N PHE A 73 -5.31 -18.55 0.04
CA PHE A 73 -6.05 -17.68 0.94
C PHE A 73 -5.69 -17.97 2.39
N TYR A 74 -5.54 -16.91 3.18
CA TYR A 74 -5.31 -16.95 4.63
C TYR A 74 -6.57 -16.46 5.34
N ARG A 75 -7.14 -17.27 6.23
CA ARG A 75 -8.39 -16.93 6.95
C ARG A 75 -8.18 -15.98 8.10
N GLU A 76 -6.98 -15.93 8.64
CA GLU A 76 -6.57 -15.03 9.71
C GLU A 76 -6.87 -13.58 9.29
N ASN A 77 -7.15 -12.72 10.28
CA ASN A 77 -7.47 -11.31 10.05
C ASN A 77 -8.59 -11.09 9.01
N PHE A 78 -9.72 -11.77 9.20
CA PHE A 78 -10.94 -11.65 8.37
C PHE A 78 -10.78 -12.06 6.90
N GLY A 79 -9.77 -12.85 6.60
CA GLY A 79 -9.53 -13.42 5.28
C GLY A 79 -8.73 -12.53 4.33
N ARG A 80 -7.71 -13.11 3.71
CA ARG A 80 -6.82 -12.41 2.77
C ARG A 80 -6.34 -13.31 1.65
N GLU A 81 -6.34 -12.77 0.45
CA GLU A 81 -5.77 -13.43 -0.74
C GLU A 81 -4.26 -13.62 -0.56
N GLY A 82 -3.76 -14.85 -0.79
CA GLY A 82 -2.46 -15.31 -0.32
C GLY A 82 -1.23 -14.85 -1.10
N LEU A 83 -1.37 -14.34 -2.31
CA LEU A 83 -0.22 -14.01 -3.18
C LEU A 83 0.81 -13.11 -2.49
N PHE A 84 0.36 -12.08 -1.77
CA PHE A 84 1.26 -11.11 -1.16
C PHE A 84 2.08 -11.72 -0.02
N MET A 85 1.46 -12.52 0.88
CA MET A 85 2.15 -13.20 1.96
C MET A 85 3.14 -14.25 1.43
N ASN A 86 2.77 -14.94 0.36
CA ASN A 86 3.68 -15.86 -0.33
C ASN A 86 4.92 -15.16 -0.90
N LEU A 87 4.75 -13.95 -1.48
CA LEU A 87 5.86 -13.11 -1.95
C LEU A 87 6.70 -12.58 -0.78
N GLN A 88 6.07 -12.21 0.34
CA GLN A 88 6.80 -11.84 1.56
C GLN A 88 7.61 -13.02 2.12
N ALA A 89 7.07 -14.24 2.09
CA ALA A 89 7.80 -15.44 2.45
C ALA A 89 9.07 -15.63 1.59
N MET A 90 8.95 -15.46 0.27
CA MET A 90 10.13 -15.48 -0.62
C MET A 90 11.12 -14.37 -0.30
N SER A 91 10.63 -13.16 0.02
CA SER A 91 11.48 -12.04 0.44
C SER A 91 12.23 -12.35 1.73
N MET A 92 11.59 -13.02 2.68
CA MET A 92 12.22 -13.44 3.95
C MET A 92 13.33 -14.47 3.74
N LEU A 93 13.27 -15.31 2.70
CA LEU A 93 14.39 -16.20 2.35
C LEU A 93 15.66 -15.44 1.95
N VAL A 94 15.51 -14.23 1.37
CA VAL A 94 16.62 -13.41 0.88
C VAL A 94 17.10 -12.42 1.95
N PHE A 95 16.17 -11.74 2.63
CA PHE A 95 16.46 -10.64 3.55
C PHE A 95 16.31 -10.99 5.02
N GLY A 96 16.02 -12.28 5.32
CA GLY A 96 15.78 -12.73 6.68
C GLY A 96 14.44 -12.26 7.27
N HIS A 97 14.24 -12.55 8.56
CA HIS A 97 13.04 -12.21 9.31
C HIS A 97 13.13 -10.75 9.82
N THR A 98 12.85 -9.80 8.92
CA THR A 98 13.00 -8.37 9.17
C THR A 98 11.78 -7.57 8.69
N SER A 99 11.54 -6.38 9.25
CA SER A 99 10.52 -5.46 8.74
C SER A 99 10.80 -5.03 7.28
N PHE A 100 12.07 -4.96 6.89
CA PHE A 100 12.48 -4.71 5.51
C PHE A 100 11.95 -5.78 4.57
N ALA A 101 12.11 -7.06 4.92
CA ALA A 101 11.64 -8.18 4.09
C ALA A 101 10.13 -8.11 3.83
N LEU A 102 9.33 -7.64 4.79
CA LEU A 102 7.89 -7.47 4.61
C LEU A 102 7.54 -6.29 3.69
N ARG A 103 8.29 -5.20 3.80
CA ARG A 103 7.98 -3.92 3.15
C ARG A 103 8.54 -3.78 1.75
N ILE A 104 9.67 -4.46 1.46
CA ILE A 104 10.33 -4.35 0.15
C ILE A 104 9.42 -4.82 -0.99
N MET A 105 8.54 -5.79 -0.75
CA MET A 105 7.56 -6.23 -1.74
C MET A 105 6.59 -5.09 -2.11
N SER A 106 6.09 -4.35 -1.11
CA SER A 106 5.25 -3.17 -1.37
C SER A 106 6.00 -2.08 -2.11
N ALA A 107 7.26 -1.82 -1.75
CA ALA A 107 8.11 -0.86 -2.44
C ALA A 107 8.31 -1.24 -3.92
N LEU A 108 8.56 -2.52 -4.19
CA LEU A 108 8.72 -3.05 -5.55
C LEU A 108 7.45 -2.84 -6.38
N PHE A 109 6.27 -3.26 -5.88
CA PHE A 109 5.01 -3.03 -6.58
C PHE A 109 4.71 -1.54 -6.75
N GLY A 110 5.09 -0.70 -5.80
CA GLY A 110 4.99 0.75 -5.92
C GLY A 110 5.86 1.32 -7.04
N ILE A 111 7.10 0.85 -7.21
CA ILE A 111 8.00 1.24 -8.31
C ILE A 111 7.46 0.73 -9.64
N LEU A 112 7.03 -0.54 -9.69
CA LEU A 112 6.43 -1.13 -10.88
C LEU A 112 5.15 -0.41 -11.31
N THR A 113 4.35 0.13 -10.37
CA THR A 113 3.18 0.95 -10.70
C THR A 113 3.59 2.25 -11.38
N VAL A 114 4.71 2.87 -10.98
CA VAL A 114 5.25 4.07 -11.67
C VAL A 114 5.67 3.74 -13.11
N LEU A 115 6.29 2.60 -13.32
CA LEU A 115 6.60 2.14 -14.68
C LEU A 115 5.32 1.84 -15.48
N ALA A 116 4.37 1.15 -14.87
CA ALA A 116 3.12 0.77 -15.51
C ALA A 116 2.29 1.99 -15.93
N ILE A 117 2.19 3.04 -15.09
CA ILE A 117 1.45 4.26 -15.43
C ILE A 117 2.13 5.02 -16.58
N TYR A 118 3.47 5.08 -16.60
CA TYR A 118 4.19 5.66 -17.73
C TYR A 118 3.87 4.92 -19.03
N LEU A 119 3.99 3.59 -19.02
CA LEU A 119 3.72 2.76 -20.20
C LEU A 119 2.26 2.88 -20.64
N PHE A 120 1.31 2.80 -19.71
CA PHE A 120 -0.11 2.94 -20.00
C PHE A 120 -0.43 4.33 -20.56
N THR A 121 0.02 5.39 -19.91
CA THR A 121 -0.26 6.76 -20.35
C THR A 121 0.30 7.03 -21.74
N ARG A 122 1.50 6.52 -22.03
CA ARG A 122 2.12 6.65 -23.36
C ARG A 122 1.29 5.98 -24.45
N GLU A 123 0.84 4.75 -24.20
CA GLU A 123 0.02 4.01 -25.16
C GLU A 123 -1.38 4.60 -25.31
N TYR A 124 -1.97 5.06 -24.20
CA TYR A 124 -3.33 5.56 -24.17
C TYR A 124 -3.47 6.96 -24.78
N THR A 125 -2.56 7.87 -24.43
CA THR A 125 -2.62 9.27 -24.88
C THR A 125 -1.80 9.54 -26.15
N LYS A 126 -0.92 8.61 -26.54
CA LYS A 126 0.07 8.79 -27.63
C LYS A 126 1.00 10.00 -27.41
N ASN A 127 1.19 10.40 -26.17
CA ASN A 127 1.99 11.57 -25.80
C ASN A 127 3.05 11.19 -24.76
N GLU A 128 4.30 11.25 -25.17
CA GLU A 128 5.47 10.92 -24.36
C GLU A 128 5.65 11.86 -23.16
N TYR A 129 5.39 13.17 -23.36
CA TYR A 129 5.51 14.16 -22.29
C TYR A 129 4.46 13.92 -21.18
N THR A 130 3.20 13.65 -21.57
CA THR A 130 2.15 13.30 -20.62
C THR A 130 2.49 12.04 -19.84
N ALA A 131 3.10 11.04 -20.50
CA ALA A 131 3.50 9.81 -19.84
C ALA A 131 4.61 10.02 -18.79
N LEU A 132 5.64 10.80 -19.11
CA LEU A 132 6.71 11.15 -18.17
C LEU A 132 6.18 11.97 -16.99
N ILE A 133 5.26 12.91 -17.25
CA ILE A 133 4.61 13.72 -16.20
C ILE A 133 3.78 12.82 -15.29
N ALA A 134 3.02 11.85 -15.83
CA ALA A 134 2.27 10.90 -15.01
C ALA A 134 3.21 10.05 -14.13
N GLY A 135 4.33 9.59 -14.70
CA GLY A 135 5.35 8.84 -13.97
C GLY A 135 5.96 9.63 -12.82
N ILE A 136 6.41 10.87 -13.05
CA ILE A 136 7.05 11.66 -11.98
C ILE A 136 6.04 12.10 -10.91
N LEU A 137 4.83 12.50 -11.28
CA LEU A 137 3.79 12.85 -10.33
C LEU A 137 3.40 11.66 -9.44
N LEU A 138 3.32 10.44 -10.00
CA LEU A 138 3.06 9.24 -9.21
C LEU A 138 4.28 8.83 -8.38
N ALA A 139 5.49 8.96 -8.92
CA ALA A 139 6.73 8.68 -8.19
C ALA A 139 6.83 9.50 -6.90
N THR A 140 6.37 10.75 -6.96
CA THR A 140 6.38 11.72 -5.85
C THR A 140 5.02 11.90 -5.18
N SER A 141 4.06 10.99 -5.37
CA SER A 141 2.75 11.05 -4.73
C SER A 141 2.83 10.64 -3.25
N PHE A 142 2.49 11.52 -2.32
CA PHE A 142 2.36 11.18 -0.90
C PHE A 142 1.42 9.99 -0.69
N TRP A 143 0.24 10.03 -1.30
CA TRP A 143 -0.77 8.98 -1.18
C TRP A 143 -0.24 7.61 -1.63
N HIS A 144 0.44 7.53 -2.78
CA HIS A 144 0.99 6.27 -3.27
C HIS A 144 2.25 5.82 -2.53
N VAL A 145 3.12 6.75 -2.12
CA VAL A 145 4.31 6.47 -1.31
C VAL A 145 3.91 5.86 0.03
N MET A 146 2.87 6.39 0.68
CA MET A 146 2.33 5.88 1.95
C MET A 146 2.11 4.36 1.87
N PHE A 147 1.33 3.89 0.90
CA PHE A 147 1.00 2.46 0.76
C PHE A 147 2.11 1.61 0.13
N SER A 148 3.09 2.24 -0.51
CA SER A 148 4.27 1.55 -1.04
C SER A 148 5.32 1.21 0.02
N ARG A 149 5.14 1.65 1.26
CA ARG A 149 6.12 1.51 2.35
C ARG A 149 5.61 0.69 3.54
N ILE A 150 4.41 0.14 3.42
CA ILE A 150 3.80 -0.76 4.42
C ILE A 150 3.50 -2.10 3.78
N GLY A 151 3.63 -3.19 4.54
CA GLY A 151 3.48 -4.56 4.04
C GLY A 151 2.03 -4.95 3.74
N PHE A 152 1.34 -4.18 2.88
CA PHE A 152 -0.06 -4.37 2.52
C PHE A 152 -0.25 -4.83 1.08
N ARG A 153 -1.00 -5.93 0.90
CA ARG A 153 -1.29 -6.53 -0.40
C ARG A 153 -2.00 -5.59 -1.39
N ALA A 154 -2.77 -4.60 -0.87
CA ALA A 154 -3.55 -3.69 -1.70
C ALA A 154 -2.72 -2.87 -2.70
N ILE A 155 -1.42 -2.65 -2.41
CA ILE A 155 -0.51 -1.94 -3.33
C ILE A 155 -0.29 -2.68 -4.65
N MET A 156 -0.53 -3.99 -4.71
CA MET A 156 -0.44 -4.75 -5.95
C MET A 156 -1.55 -4.39 -6.95
N ALA A 157 -2.73 -3.98 -6.45
CA ALA A 157 -3.90 -3.73 -7.30
C ALA A 157 -3.69 -2.61 -8.34
N PRO A 158 -3.16 -1.42 -8.00
CA PRO A 158 -2.82 -0.40 -8.97
C PRO A 158 -1.85 -0.89 -10.04
N PHE A 159 -0.84 -1.67 -9.66
CA PHE A 159 0.13 -2.22 -10.61
C PHE A 159 -0.54 -3.20 -11.59
N PHE A 160 -1.18 -4.24 -11.06
CA PHE A 160 -1.75 -5.29 -11.91
C PHE A 160 -2.79 -4.73 -12.87
N LEU A 161 -3.68 -3.84 -12.40
CA LEU A 161 -4.70 -3.26 -13.26
C LEU A 161 -4.10 -2.35 -14.34
N THR A 162 -3.15 -1.49 -13.97
CA THR A 162 -2.53 -0.56 -14.92
C THR A 162 -1.71 -1.31 -15.97
N ALA A 163 -0.93 -2.33 -15.57
CA ALA A 163 -0.14 -3.16 -16.47
C ALA A 163 -1.02 -4.00 -17.41
N ALA A 164 -2.12 -4.54 -16.89
CA ALA A 164 -3.08 -5.30 -17.67
C ALA A 164 -3.78 -4.44 -18.73
N LEU A 165 -4.23 -3.24 -18.37
CA LEU A 165 -4.80 -2.27 -19.30
C LEU A 165 -3.77 -1.78 -20.32
N TRP A 166 -2.53 -1.52 -19.88
CA TRP A 166 -1.44 -1.20 -20.80
C TRP A 166 -1.27 -2.26 -21.88
N ALA A 167 -1.26 -3.54 -21.51
CA ALA A 167 -1.07 -4.63 -22.46
C ALA A 167 -2.18 -4.64 -23.54
N LEU A 168 -3.44 -4.47 -23.17
CA LEU A 168 -4.56 -4.43 -24.13
C LEU A 168 -4.46 -3.22 -25.07
N TYR A 169 -4.15 -2.01 -24.53
CA TYR A 169 -3.96 -0.83 -25.37
C TYR A 169 -2.73 -0.93 -26.26
N TYR A 170 -1.67 -1.57 -25.77
CA TYR A 170 -0.48 -1.87 -26.58
C TYR A 170 -0.84 -2.76 -27.77
N VAL A 171 -1.56 -3.86 -27.53
CA VAL A 171 -2.03 -4.77 -28.58
C VAL A 171 -2.91 -4.02 -29.58
N TYR A 172 -3.95 -3.32 -29.10
CA TYR A 172 -4.87 -2.56 -29.96
C TYR A 172 -4.13 -1.56 -30.88
N ASN A 173 -3.15 -0.85 -30.34
CA ASN A 173 -2.43 0.18 -31.08
C ASN A 173 -1.42 -0.34 -32.08
N ARG A 174 -1.01 -1.61 -31.97
CA ARG A 174 0.06 -2.21 -32.79
C ARG A 174 -0.39 -3.40 -33.61
N LEU A 175 -1.68 -3.63 -33.73
CA LEU A 175 -2.23 -4.70 -34.57
C LEU A 175 -1.64 -4.70 -35.99
N ASP A 176 -1.47 -3.50 -36.57
CA ASP A 176 -1.01 -3.33 -37.96
C ASP A 176 0.50 -3.22 -38.10
N SER A 177 1.28 -3.18 -37.00
CA SER A 177 2.72 -2.83 -37.08
C SER A 177 3.66 -3.79 -36.35
N ALA A 178 3.16 -4.62 -35.43
CA ALA A 178 3.97 -5.56 -34.67
C ALA A 178 3.76 -7.00 -35.16
N SER A 179 4.77 -7.87 -34.94
CA SER A 179 4.64 -9.29 -35.27
C SER A 179 3.57 -9.96 -34.38
N HIS A 180 2.86 -10.94 -34.92
CA HIS A 180 1.85 -11.71 -34.19
C HIS A 180 2.42 -12.33 -32.91
N THR A 181 3.60 -12.93 -32.97
CA THR A 181 4.26 -13.53 -31.81
C THR A 181 4.43 -12.51 -30.66
N HIS A 182 4.86 -11.29 -30.99
CA HIS A 182 5.02 -10.24 -29.99
C HIS A 182 3.68 -9.83 -29.35
N LEU A 183 2.63 -9.69 -30.16
CA LEU A 183 1.29 -9.36 -29.68
C LEU A 183 0.69 -10.47 -28.80
N VAL A 184 0.95 -11.74 -29.14
CA VAL A 184 0.56 -12.90 -28.33
C VAL A 184 1.26 -12.86 -26.96
N ILE A 185 2.58 -12.62 -26.92
CA ILE A 185 3.33 -12.52 -25.66
C ILE A 185 2.76 -11.42 -24.78
N ILE A 186 2.47 -10.25 -25.34
CA ILE A 186 1.89 -9.13 -24.56
C ILE A 186 0.48 -9.47 -24.09
N SER A 187 -0.33 -10.15 -24.90
CA SER A 187 -1.68 -10.61 -24.50
C SER A 187 -1.60 -11.63 -23.37
N VAL A 188 -0.67 -12.58 -23.41
CA VAL A 188 -0.42 -13.56 -22.34
C VAL A 188 -0.03 -12.85 -21.05
N LEU A 189 0.97 -11.98 -21.08
CA LEU A 189 1.44 -11.22 -19.90
C LEU A 189 0.33 -10.35 -19.32
N GLY A 190 -0.41 -9.64 -20.17
CA GLY A 190 -1.53 -8.81 -19.75
C GLY A 190 -2.65 -9.61 -19.09
N GLY A 191 -2.99 -10.78 -19.65
CA GLY A 191 -3.98 -11.68 -19.08
C GLY A 191 -3.55 -12.21 -17.72
N ILE A 192 -2.31 -12.68 -17.58
CA ILE A 192 -1.75 -13.12 -16.29
C ILE A 192 -1.80 -11.99 -15.27
N PHE A 193 -1.37 -10.78 -15.62
CA PHE A 193 -1.45 -9.63 -14.70
C PHE A 193 -2.88 -9.32 -14.28
N PHE A 194 -3.83 -9.37 -15.21
CA PHE A 194 -5.23 -9.14 -14.88
C PHE A 194 -5.76 -10.19 -13.90
N GLY A 195 -5.48 -11.47 -14.13
CA GLY A 195 -5.90 -12.57 -13.26
C GLY A 195 -5.24 -12.51 -11.88
N LEU A 196 -3.92 -12.21 -11.81
CA LEU A 196 -3.21 -12.03 -10.55
C LEU A 196 -3.72 -10.82 -9.74
N GLY A 197 -4.32 -9.83 -10.38
CA GLY A 197 -4.93 -8.70 -9.71
C GLY A 197 -6.04 -9.10 -8.73
N PHE A 198 -6.75 -10.21 -8.95
CA PHE A 198 -7.76 -10.72 -8.00
C PHE A 198 -7.17 -11.16 -6.65
N TYR A 199 -5.87 -11.46 -6.60
CA TYR A 199 -5.15 -11.78 -5.35
C TYR A 199 -4.63 -10.55 -4.61
N SER A 200 -4.95 -9.35 -5.07
CA SER A 200 -4.42 -8.11 -4.48
C SER A 200 -5.36 -7.48 -3.46
N TYR A 201 -6.54 -7.08 -3.87
CA TYR A 201 -7.47 -6.35 -3.02
C TYR A 201 -8.92 -6.57 -3.43
N ILE A 202 -9.83 -6.62 -2.45
CA ILE A 202 -11.26 -6.91 -2.68
C ILE A 202 -11.92 -5.97 -3.71
N ALA A 203 -11.53 -4.68 -3.74
CA ALA A 203 -12.05 -3.72 -4.71
C ALA A 203 -11.69 -4.06 -6.17
N TYR A 204 -10.68 -4.91 -6.39
CA TYR A 204 -10.30 -5.36 -7.73
C TYR A 204 -11.38 -6.19 -8.42
N ARG A 205 -12.33 -6.75 -7.66
CA ARG A 205 -13.47 -7.53 -8.19
C ARG A 205 -14.35 -6.73 -9.17
N ILE A 206 -14.29 -5.39 -9.16
CA ILE A 206 -14.97 -4.49 -10.10
C ILE A 206 -14.15 -4.24 -11.38
N ALA A 207 -12.86 -4.55 -11.37
CA ALA A 207 -11.95 -4.27 -12.50
C ALA A 207 -12.41 -4.86 -13.86
N PRO A 208 -13.12 -6.00 -13.96
CA PRO A 208 -13.64 -6.50 -15.24
C PRO A 208 -14.45 -5.48 -16.04
N LEU A 209 -15.15 -4.57 -15.38
CA LEU A 209 -15.90 -3.50 -16.06
C LEU A 209 -15.01 -2.60 -16.91
N LEU A 210 -13.74 -2.45 -16.52
CA LEU A 210 -12.77 -1.57 -17.22
C LEU A 210 -12.23 -2.21 -18.49
N LEU A 211 -12.39 -3.51 -18.67
CA LEU A 211 -12.02 -4.20 -19.93
C LEU A 211 -13.02 -3.95 -21.05
N LEU A 212 -14.30 -3.71 -20.72
CA LEU A 212 -15.38 -3.62 -21.70
C LEU A 212 -15.11 -2.61 -22.82
N PRO A 213 -14.64 -1.36 -22.57
CA PRO A 213 -14.38 -0.41 -23.64
C PRO A 213 -13.33 -0.88 -24.63
N ILE A 214 -12.20 -1.41 -24.15
CA ILE A 214 -11.10 -1.84 -25.05
C ILE A 214 -11.45 -3.14 -25.77
N LEU A 215 -12.13 -4.07 -25.13
CA LEU A 215 -12.61 -5.28 -25.78
C LEU A 215 -13.62 -4.97 -26.90
N TYR A 216 -14.52 -4.00 -26.65
CA TYR A 216 -15.43 -3.50 -27.68
C TYR A 216 -14.69 -2.88 -28.88
N LEU A 217 -13.64 -2.07 -28.62
CA LEU A 217 -12.82 -1.49 -29.68
C LEU A 217 -12.09 -2.56 -30.52
N LEU A 218 -11.53 -3.58 -29.86
CA LEU A 218 -10.89 -4.72 -30.52
C LEU A 218 -11.89 -5.51 -31.37
N TYR A 219 -13.06 -5.81 -30.82
CA TYR A 219 -14.14 -6.49 -31.57
C TYR A 219 -14.57 -5.68 -32.81
N LYS A 220 -14.80 -4.37 -32.66
CA LYS A 220 -15.18 -3.48 -33.77
C LYS A 220 -14.11 -3.45 -34.87
N LYS A 221 -12.83 -3.43 -34.48
CA LYS A 221 -11.71 -3.46 -35.42
C LYS A 221 -11.64 -4.79 -36.16
N ALA A 222 -11.74 -5.92 -35.47
CA ALA A 222 -11.77 -7.25 -36.05
C ALA A 222 -12.90 -7.43 -37.08
N LYS A 223 -14.11 -6.96 -36.73
CA LYS A 223 -15.27 -7.01 -37.65
C LYS A 223 -15.04 -6.18 -38.92
N LYS A 224 -14.40 -5.01 -38.79
CA LYS A 224 -14.10 -4.13 -39.92
C LYS A 224 -13.06 -4.73 -40.87
N GLU A 225 -11.99 -5.30 -40.31
CA GLU A 225 -10.87 -5.85 -41.08
C GLU A 225 -11.08 -7.30 -41.54
N LYS A 226 -12.18 -7.94 -41.06
CA LYS A 226 -12.50 -9.35 -41.31
C LYS A 226 -11.38 -10.32 -40.92
N ASP A 227 -10.56 -9.92 -39.93
CA ASP A 227 -9.44 -10.69 -39.44
C ASP A 227 -9.81 -11.35 -38.10
N SER A 228 -9.99 -12.67 -38.16
CA SER A 228 -10.29 -13.49 -36.98
C SER A 228 -9.15 -13.51 -35.97
N CYS A 229 -7.90 -13.28 -36.40
CA CYS A 229 -6.73 -13.30 -35.53
C CYS A 229 -6.73 -12.11 -34.54
N ILE A 230 -7.38 -10.99 -34.90
CA ILE A 230 -7.58 -9.87 -33.98
C ILE A 230 -8.43 -10.28 -32.76
N ILE A 231 -9.38 -11.22 -32.93
CA ILE A 231 -10.22 -11.76 -31.83
C ILE A 231 -9.44 -12.76 -30.98
N CYS A 232 -8.47 -13.48 -31.57
CA CYS A 232 -7.65 -14.44 -30.83
C CYS A 232 -6.84 -13.79 -29.72
N LEU A 233 -6.31 -12.57 -29.92
CA LEU A 233 -5.48 -11.88 -28.93
C LEU A 233 -6.23 -11.56 -27.63
N PRO A 234 -7.42 -10.91 -27.64
CA PRO A 234 -8.21 -10.73 -26.43
C PRO A 234 -8.74 -12.04 -25.86
N ALA A 235 -9.01 -13.06 -26.69
CA ALA A 235 -9.41 -14.39 -26.21
C ALA A 235 -8.27 -15.05 -25.41
N ILE A 236 -7.04 -15.02 -25.92
CA ILE A 236 -5.84 -15.47 -25.19
C ILE A 236 -5.69 -14.70 -23.88
N TYR A 237 -5.81 -13.37 -23.93
CA TYR A 237 -5.74 -12.52 -22.73
C TYR A 237 -6.77 -12.95 -21.67
N LEU A 238 -8.05 -13.07 -22.03
CA LEU A 238 -9.12 -13.47 -21.12
C LEU A 238 -8.95 -14.88 -20.60
N PHE A 239 -8.49 -15.81 -21.46
CA PHE A 239 -8.21 -17.18 -21.08
C PHE A 239 -7.09 -17.25 -20.02
N LEU A 240 -5.98 -16.56 -20.24
CA LEU A 240 -4.88 -16.51 -19.25
C LEU A 240 -5.27 -15.79 -17.97
N ALA A 241 -6.10 -14.74 -18.06
CA ALA A 241 -6.67 -14.07 -16.89
C ALA A 241 -7.54 -15.03 -16.06
N PHE A 242 -8.37 -15.81 -16.72
CA PHE A 242 -9.19 -16.85 -16.09
C PHE A 242 -8.32 -17.93 -15.45
N LEU A 243 -7.34 -18.48 -16.18
CA LEU A 243 -6.42 -19.49 -15.64
C LEU A 243 -5.69 -19.00 -14.40
N ALA A 244 -5.17 -17.77 -14.41
CA ALA A 244 -4.48 -17.19 -13.26
C ALA A 244 -5.42 -16.99 -12.06
N ALA A 245 -6.72 -16.73 -12.29
CA ALA A 245 -7.71 -16.54 -11.23
C ALA A 245 -8.33 -17.86 -10.71
N ILE A 246 -8.21 -18.97 -11.46
CA ILE A 246 -8.85 -20.26 -11.12
C ILE A 246 -8.56 -20.71 -9.68
N PRO A 247 -7.32 -20.75 -9.17
CA PRO A 247 -7.06 -21.28 -7.83
C PRO A 247 -7.85 -20.54 -6.75
N LEU A 248 -7.91 -19.20 -6.85
CA LEU A 248 -8.69 -18.38 -5.93
C LEU A 248 -10.19 -18.57 -6.13
N GLY A 249 -10.65 -18.69 -7.38
CA GLY A 249 -12.05 -18.96 -7.72
C GLY A 249 -12.53 -20.29 -7.15
N LEU A 250 -11.75 -21.35 -7.32
CA LEU A 250 -12.06 -22.68 -6.74
C LEU A 250 -12.11 -22.64 -5.22
N TYR A 251 -11.17 -21.94 -4.58
CA TYR A 251 -11.21 -21.74 -3.14
C TYR A 251 -12.52 -21.10 -2.69
N PHE A 252 -12.99 -20.04 -3.36
CA PHE A 252 -14.24 -19.36 -2.99
C PHE A 252 -15.50 -20.18 -3.31
N VAL A 253 -15.47 -21.05 -4.33
CA VAL A 253 -16.56 -22.00 -4.58
C VAL A 253 -16.68 -22.99 -3.42
N GLN A 254 -15.55 -23.46 -2.88
CA GLN A 254 -15.51 -24.37 -1.72
C GLN A 254 -15.78 -23.66 -0.39
N ASN A 255 -15.50 -22.35 -0.31
CA ASN A 255 -15.62 -21.54 0.92
C ASN A 255 -16.38 -20.21 0.63
N PRO A 256 -17.68 -20.25 0.32
CA PRO A 256 -18.45 -19.06 -0.07
C PRO A 256 -18.50 -17.98 1.00
N GLN A 257 -18.44 -18.38 2.28
CA GLN A 257 -18.40 -17.46 3.43
C GLN A 257 -17.19 -16.54 3.39
N ASP A 258 -16.03 -17.02 2.90
CA ASP A 258 -14.81 -16.22 2.82
C ASP A 258 -14.87 -15.19 1.69
N PHE A 259 -15.71 -15.44 0.66
CA PHE A 259 -15.97 -14.47 -0.41
C PHE A 259 -16.81 -13.29 0.05
N PHE A 260 -17.88 -13.55 0.82
CA PHE A 260 -18.83 -12.52 1.25
C PHE A 260 -18.49 -11.92 2.62
N GLY A 261 -17.75 -12.63 3.48
CA GLY A 261 -17.58 -12.30 4.90
C GLY A 261 -17.19 -10.86 5.16
N ARG A 262 -16.08 -10.38 4.56
CA ARG A 262 -15.63 -8.99 4.76
C ARG A 262 -16.56 -7.96 4.13
N THR A 263 -17.17 -8.27 2.98
CA THR A 263 -18.05 -7.34 2.29
C THR A 263 -19.34 -7.10 3.08
N SER A 264 -19.90 -8.13 3.70
CA SER A 264 -21.14 -8.03 4.48
C SER A 264 -20.93 -7.22 5.77
N GLN A 265 -19.78 -7.36 6.43
CA GLN A 265 -19.48 -6.68 7.70
C GLN A 265 -19.43 -5.15 7.57
N ILE A 266 -18.95 -4.63 6.44
CA ILE A 266 -18.70 -3.20 6.23
C ILE A 266 -19.64 -2.57 5.20
N SER A 267 -20.78 -3.21 4.91
CA SER A 267 -21.71 -2.76 3.89
C SER A 267 -22.63 -1.65 4.40
N ILE A 268 -22.88 -0.61 3.57
CA ILE A 268 -23.89 0.43 3.86
C ILE A 268 -25.33 -0.12 3.84
N PHE A 269 -25.56 -1.28 3.25
CA PHE A 269 -26.90 -1.87 3.16
C PHE A 269 -27.47 -2.28 4.53
N ALA A 270 -26.65 -2.36 5.56
CA ALA A 270 -27.07 -2.52 6.95
C ALA A 270 -27.41 -1.17 7.65
N GLN A 271 -27.20 -0.03 6.99
CA GLN A 271 -27.49 1.30 7.54
C GLN A 271 -28.99 1.66 7.35
N PRO A 272 -29.57 2.52 8.21
CA PRO A 272 -30.97 2.92 8.11
C PRO A 272 -31.34 3.60 6.78
N ASN A 273 -30.42 4.34 6.17
CA ASN A 273 -30.62 5.06 4.91
C ASN A 273 -29.46 4.80 3.93
N PRO A 274 -29.39 3.63 3.28
CA PRO A 274 -28.25 3.25 2.42
C PRO A 274 -27.97 4.23 1.29
N LEU A 275 -29.01 4.78 0.65
CA LEU A 275 -28.86 5.72 -0.47
C LEU A 275 -28.24 7.05 -0.02
N LYS A 276 -28.65 7.57 1.13
CA LYS A 276 -28.06 8.78 1.73
C LYS A 276 -26.59 8.51 2.09
N SER A 277 -26.31 7.40 2.75
CA SER A 277 -24.94 6.98 3.08
C SER A 277 -24.07 6.84 1.84
N PHE A 278 -24.61 6.27 0.76
CA PHE A 278 -23.91 6.16 -0.52
C PHE A 278 -23.54 7.54 -1.09
N ALA A 279 -24.50 8.48 -1.15
CA ALA A 279 -24.27 9.82 -1.68
C ALA A 279 -23.22 10.59 -0.83
N GLU A 280 -23.32 10.51 0.49
CA GLU A 280 -22.35 11.11 1.41
C GLU A 280 -20.94 10.51 1.22
N ASN A 281 -20.85 9.19 1.05
CA ASN A 281 -19.60 8.48 0.88
C ASN A 281 -18.94 8.82 -0.47
N VAL A 282 -19.71 8.98 -1.54
CA VAL A 282 -19.23 9.50 -2.83
C VAL A 282 -18.67 10.91 -2.62
N GLY A 283 -19.43 11.79 -1.96
CA GLY A 283 -18.99 13.17 -1.66
C GLY A 283 -17.70 13.20 -0.84
N LYS A 284 -17.60 12.39 0.23
CA LYS A 284 -16.38 12.27 1.05
C LYS A 284 -15.19 11.72 0.24
N THR A 285 -15.42 10.73 -0.63
CA THR A 285 -14.36 10.14 -1.46
C THR A 285 -13.83 11.13 -2.50
N VAL A 286 -14.70 11.90 -3.14
CA VAL A 286 -14.28 12.97 -4.04
C VAL A 286 -13.63 14.12 -3.26
N GLY A 287 -14.23 14.53 -2.14
CA GLY A 287 -13.71 15.56 -1.25
C GLY A 287 -12.32 15.24 -0.68
N MET A 288 -12.01 13.95 -0.52
CA MET A 288 -10.68 13.47 -0.09
C MET A 288 -9.55 13.96 -0.99
N LEU A 289 -9.81 14.16 -2.26
CA LEU A 289 -8.79 14.63 -3.20
C LEU A 289 -8.45 16.11 -2.99
N TYR A 290 -9.39 16.94 -2.47
CA TYR A 290 -9.30 18.39 -2.46
C TYR A 290 -9.29 19.04 -1.06
N TYR A 291 -10.10 18.51 -0.12
CA TYR A 291 -10.43 19.22 1.13
C TYR A 291 -10.03 18.46 2.38
N ALA A 292 -10.56 17.26 2.57
CA ALA A 292 -10.42 16.49 3.80
C ALA A 292 -10.11 15.03 3.47
N GLY A 293 -8.83 14.68 3.55
CA GLY A 293 -8.33 13.31 3.36
C GLY A 293 -8.65 12.39 4.54
N ASP A 294 -8.09 11.19 4.49
CA ASP A 294 -8.23 10.17 5.53
C ASP A 294 -7.75 10.70 6.89
N PHE A 295 -8.51 10.45 7.95
CA PHE A 295 -8.18 10.87 9.31
C PHE A 295 -7.34 9.84 10.07
N ASN A 296 -7.03 8.71 9.47
CA ASN A 296 -6.25 7.66 10.09
C ASN A 296 -4.74 7.88 9.91
N TRP A 297 -4.02 7.99 11.03
CA TRP A 297 -2.56 8.13 11.03
C TRP A 297 -1.81 7.02 10.27
N ARG A 298 -2.42 5.86 10.09
CA ARG A 298 -1.84 4.76 9.28
C ARG A 298 -1.84 5.04 7.79
N HIS A 299 -2.70 5.92 7.32
CA HIS A 299 -2.95 6.13 5.89
C HIS A 299 -2.63 7.54 5.42
N ASN A 300 -2.56 8.49 6.36
CA ASN A 300 -2.45 9.91 6.03
C ASN A 300 -1.95 10.73 7.23
N ILE A 301 -1.59 11.98 7.02
CA ILE A 301 -1.69 13.01 8.04
C ILE A 301 -3.18 13.31 8.19
N PRO A 302 -3.80 13.15 9.38
CA PRO A 302 -5.25 13.26 9.54
C PRO A 302 -5.84 14.50 8.89
N GLY A 303 -6.81 14.28 7.99
CA GLY A 303 -7.49 15.35 7.28
C GLY A 303 -6.71 16.00 6.13
N MET A 304 -5.43 15.68 5.92
CA MET A 304 -4.68 16.25 4.80
C MET A 304 -5.23 15.74 3.47
N PRO A 305 -5.55 16.61 2.50
CA PRO A 305 -6.00 16.18 1.17
C PRO A 305 -5.02 15.20 0.52
N SER A 306 -5.55 14.22 -0.22
CA SER A 306 -4.73 13.22 -0.91
C SER A 306 -3.91 13.80 -2.05
N LEU A 307 -4.34 14.94 -2.61
CA LEU A 307 -3.60 15.66 -3.64
C LEU A 307 -3.04 16.98 -3.09
N TRP A 308 -1.77 17.21 -3.35
CA TRP A 308 -1.19 18.54 -3.18
C TRP A 308 -1.92 19.53 -4.08
N TRP A 309 -2.26 20.75 -3.59
CA TRP A 309 -3.16 21.67 -4.27
C TRP A 309 -2.83 21.96 -5.75
N PRO A 310 -1.56 22.09 -6.22
CA PRO A 310 -1.31 22.26 -7.66
C PRO A 310 -1.67 21.00 -8.45
N VAL A 311 -1.42 19.82 -7.88
CA VAL A 311 -1.78 18.54 -8.51
C VAL A 311 -3.30 18.39 -8.58
N ALA A 312 -4.05 18.88 -7.59
CA ALA A 312 -5.51 18.90 -7.60
C ALA A 312 -6.08 19.78 -8.73
N ILE A 313 -5.47 20.95 -8.99
CA ILE A 313 -5.82 21.81 -10.14
C ILE A 313 -5.54 21.05 -11.44
N PHE A 314 -4.36 20.47 -11.60
CA PHE A 314 -4.02 19.70 -12.79
C PHE A 314 -4.95 18.51 -12.98
N PHE A 315 -5.30 17.80 -11.93
CA PHE A 315 -6.26 16.71 -11.98
C PHE A 315 -7.61 17.19 -12.52
N THR A 316 -8.13 18.28 -11.99
CA THR A 316 -9.43 18.84 -12.43
C THR A 316 -9.41 19.22 -13.91
N VAL A 317 -8.41 19.99 -14.34
CA VAL A 317 -8.27 20.41 -15.74
C VAL A 317 -8.11 19.19 -16.66
N GLY A 318 -7.30 18.22 -16.24
CA GLY A 318 -7.05 17.02 -17.03
C GLY A 318 -8.24 16.05 -17.07
N PHE A 319 -9.06 15.99 -16.02
CA PHE A 319 -10.30 15.23 -16.03
C PHE A 319 -11.28 15.75 -17.09
N PHE A 320 -11.49 17.07 -17.16
CA PHE A 320 -12.34 17.67 -18.21
C PHE A 320 -11.71 17.54 -19.60
N ASP A 321 -10.37 17.63 -19.72
CA ASP A 321 -9.68 17.40 -21.01
C ASP A 321 -9.82 15.93 -21.47
N ALA A 322 -9.79 14.97 -20.52
CA ALA A 322 -10.03 13.57 -20.82
C ALA A 322 -11.44 13.32 -21.38
N ILE A 323 -12.45 13.95 -20.79
CA ILE A 323 -13.84 13.89 -21.28
C ILE A 323 -13.92 14.54 -22.69
N ARG A 324 -13.35 15.71 -22.88
CA ARG A 324 -13.31 16.43 -24.17
C ARG A 324 -12.63 15.61 -25.26
N LYS A 325 -11.53 14.93 -24.93
CA LYS A 325 -10.79 14.06 -25.86
C LYS A 325 -11.38 12.66 -26.01
N LYS A 326 -12.51 12.39 -25.36
CA LYS A 326 -13.19 11.08 -25.35
C LYS A 326 -12.30 9.94 -24.82
N TYR A 327 -11.46 10.21 -23.83
CA TYR A 327 -10.69 9.21 -23.11
C TYR A 327 -11.56 8.51 -22.05
N TRP A 328 -12.65 7.86 -22.51
CA TRP A 328 -13.72 7.33 -21.67
C TRP A 328 -13.29 6.33 -20.60
N LEU A 329 -12.18 5.62 -20.82
CA LEU A 329 -11.66 4.68 -19.82
C LEU A 329 -11.31 5.39 -18.51
N ILE A 330 -10.79 6.61 -18.54
CA ILE A 330 -10.36 7.35 -17.34
C ILE A 330 -11.54 7.72 -16.43
N PRO A 331 -12.61 8.42 -16.93
CA PRO A 331 -13.81 8.65 -16.13
C PRO A 331 -14.47 7.35 -15.64
N LEU A 332 -14.54 6.32 -16.51
CA LEU A 332 -15.09 5.01 -16.14
C LEU A 332 -14.28 4.37 -14.99
N TRP A 333 -12.95 4.42 -15.06
CA TRP A 333 -12.09 3.86 -14.01
C TRP A 333 -12.30 4.58 -12.68
N LEU A 334 -12.30 5.92 -12.69
CA LEU A 334 -12.57 6.71 -11.49
C LEU A 334 -13.95 6.38 -10.91
N THR A 335 -15.00 6.38 -11.71
CA THR A 335 -16.37 6.09 -11.27
C THR A 335 -16.50 4.66 -10.74
N ALA A 336 -15.95 3.67 -11.46
CA ALA A 336 -16.02 2.27 -11.03
C ALA A 336 -15.28 2.05 -9.69
N MET A 337 -14.13 2.72 -9.48
CA MET A 337 -13.34 2.52 -8.26
C MET A 337 -13.79 3.40 -7.08
N ILE A 338 -14.69 4.36 -7.27
CA ILE A 338 -15.43 5.01 -6.19
C ILE A 338 -16.44 4.03 -5.56
N LEU A 339 -17.05 3.12 -6.35
CA LEU A 339 -18.10 2.22 -5.87
C LEU A 339 -17.69 1.39 -4.64
N PRO A 340 -16.53 0.68 -4.62
CA PRO A 340 -16.12 -0.11 -3.45
C PRO A 340 -15.93 0.74 -2.19
N VAL A 341 -15.55 2.00 -2.35
CA VAL A 341 -15.39 2.94 -1.23
C VAL A 341 -16.75 3.42 -0.77
N ALA A 342 -17.62 3.80 -1.69
CA ALA A 342 -18.93 4.37 -1.41
C ALA A 342 -19.91 3.38 -0.75
N ILE A 343 -19.81 2.08 -1.07
CA ILE A 343 -20.64 1.04 -0.43
C ILE A 343 -20.13 0.59 0.94
N SER A 344 -19.05 1.18 1.46
CA SER A 344 -18.50 0.87 2.77
C SER A 344 -19.09 1.77 3.86
N SER A 345 -19.38 1.22 5.04
CA SER A 345 -19.98 1.93 6.17
C SER A 345 -18.99 2.54 7.15
N GLU A 346 -17.68 2.21 7.05
CA GLU A 346 -16.70 2.58 8.07
C GLU A 346 -15.54 3.44 7.55
N GLY A 347 -15.07 4.36 8.39
CA GLY A 347 -13.77 5.02 8.27
C GLY A 347 -13.61 5.90 7.04
N LEU A 348 -14.65 6.60 6.61
CA LEU A 348 -14.62 7.46 5.43
C LEU A 348 -14.32 8.94 5.78
N PRO A 349 -13.54 9.60 4.94
CA PRO A 349 -12.86 9.12 3.71
C PRO A 349 -11.73 8.13 4.01
N HIS A 350 -11.44 7.19 3.08
CA HIS A 350 -10.52 6.09 3.33
C HIS A 350 -9.52 5.89 2.19
N SER A 351 -8.30 6.35 2.38
CA SER A 351 -7.24 6.38 1.38
C SER A 351 -6.83 4.99 0.86
N LEU A 352 -6.82 3.97 1.73
CA LEU A 352 -6.48 2.59 1.34
C LEU A 352 -7.57 1.97 0.44
N ARG A 353 -8.86 2.20 0.76
CA ARG A 353 -9.95 1.65 -0.06
C ARG A 353 -10.00 2.28 -1.45
N ALA A 354 -9.55 3.53 -1.57
CA ALA A 354 -9.47 4.28 -2.81
C ALA A 354 -8.16 4.05 -3.60
N ILE A 355 -7.30 3.10 -3.20
CA ILE A 355 -5.96 2.92 -3.76
C ILE A 355 -5.96 2.67 -5.27
N ILE A 356 -6.97 1.98 -5.81
CA ILE A 356 -7.08 1.68 -7.25
C ILE A 356 -7.49 2.93 -8.07
N MET A 357 -7.94 4.02 -7.42
CA MET A 357 -8.19 5.31 -8.07
C MET A 357 -6.88 6.07 -8.37
N ILE A 358 -5.77 5.70 -7.75
CA ILE A 358 -4.50 6.43 -7.88
C ILE A 358 -4.04 6.55 -9.35
N PRO A 359 -3.94 5.49 -10.17
CA PRO A 359 -3.46 5.63 -11.53
C PRO A 359 -4.29 6.60 -12.39
N PRO A 360 -5.62 6.50 -12.52
CA PRO A 360 -6.38 7.43 -13.34
C PRO A 360 -6.36 8.87 -12.82
N VAL A 361 -6.23 9.09 -11.49
CA VAL A 361 -6.04 10.44 -10.91
C VAL A 361 -4.75 11.07 -11.43
N TYR A 362 -3.64 10.33 -11.43
CA TYR A 362 -2.35 10.86 -11.88
C TYR A 362 -2.22 10.94 -13.40
N VAL A 363 -2.96 10.12 -14.16
CA VAL A 363 -3.11 10.33 -15.62
C VAL A 363 -3.84 11.64 -15.91
N CYS A 364 -4.95 11.92 -15.21
CA CYS A 364 -5.64 13.21 -15.34
C CYS A 364 -4.72 14.38 -14.95
N ALA A 365 -4.03 14.29 -13.82
CA ALA A 365 -3.10 15.34 -13.40
C ALA A 365 -2.02 15.61 -14.46
N ALA A 366 -1.49 14.56 -15.10
CA ALA A 366 -0.52 14.71 -16.19
C ALA A 366 -1.12 15.34 -17.44
N LEU A 367 -2.35 14.96 -17.81
CA LEU A 367 -3.07 15.60 -18.92
C LEU A 367 -3.29 17.09 -18.69
N GLY A 368 -3.74 17.47 -17.48
CA GLY A 368 -3.98 18.87 -17.14
C GLY A 368 -2.69 19.68 -17.06
N PHE A 369 -1.65 19.14 -16.46
CA PHE A 369 -0.33 19.77 -16.46
C PHE A 369 0.15 20.03 -17.88
N TYR A 370 0.16 18.98 -18.72
CA TYR A 370 0.60 19.09 -20.10
C TYR A 370 -0.26 20.12 -20.88
N LEU A 371 -1.58 20.08 -20.72
CA LEU A 371 -2.49 21.01 -21.40
C LEU A 371 -2.20 22.46 -21.00
N ILE A 372 -2.09 22.77 -19.72
CA ILE A 372 -1.84 24.14 -19.25
C ILE A 372 -0.51 24.65 -19.79
N PHE A 373 0.58 23.95 -19.54
CA PHE A 373 1.92 24.44 -19.93
C PHE A 373 2.10 24.48 -21.45
N SER A 374 1.64 23.46 -22.18
CA SER A 374 1.75 23.44 -23.64
C SER A 374 0.88 24.49 -24.31
N SER A 375 -0.32 24.80 -23.76
CA SER A 375 -1.19 25.83 -24.30
C SER A 375 -0.61 27.25 -24.12
N VAL A 376 -0.06 27.51 -22.93
CA VAL A 376 0.58 28.83 -22.65
C VAL A 376 1.83 29.00 -23.50
N ILE A 377 2.71 28.00 -23.56
CA ILE A 377 3.91 28.05 -24.43
C ILE A 377 3.51 28.20 -25.90
N GLY A 378 2.48 27.45 -26.34
CA GLY A 378 1.97 27.54 -27.70
C GLY A 378 1.37 28.90 -28.07
N TRP A 379 0.73 29.57 -27.10
CA TRP A 379 0.23 30.92 -27.28
C TRP A 379 1.38 31.93 -27.49
N PHE A 380 2.41 31.89 -26.64
CA PHE A 380 3.59 32.76 -26.80
C PHE A 380 4.34 32.47 -28.11
N LYS A 381 4.42 31.22 -28.53
CA LYS A 381 5.03 30.85 -29.82
C LYS A 381 4.27 31.40 -31.02
N LYS A 382 2.95 31.59 -30.93
CA LYS A 382 2.16 32.29 -31.95
C LYS A 382 2.45 33.80 -31.97
N GLN A 383 2.63 34.42 -30.79
CA GLN A 383 2.98 35.83 -30.69
C GLN A 383 4.38 36.12 -31.24
N GLU A 384 5.35 35.19 -31.08
CA GLU A 384 6.68 35.31 -31.66
C GLU A 384 6.64 35.51 -33.18
N LYS A 385 5.74 34.79 -33.86
CA LYS A 385 5.53 34.98 -35.33
C LYS A 385 4.87 36.32 -35.69
N ARG A 386 4.15 36.94 -34.75
CA ARG A 386 3.43 38.20 -34.96
C ARG A 386 4.27 39.43 -34.64
N PHE A 387 5.18 39.33 -33.70
CA PHE A 387 6.01 40.42 -33.17
C PHE A 387 7.49 40.03 -33.26
N ALA A 388 8.06 40.13 -34.47
CA ALA A 388 9.46 39.73 -34.74
C ALA A 388 10.47 40.50 -33.88
N ASP A 389 10.20 41.77 -33.58
CA ASP A 389 11.07 42.62 -32.75
C ASP A 389 11.16 42.14 -31.29
N LEU A 390 10.19 41.32 -30.85
CA LEU A 390 10.13 40.76 -29.49
C LEU A 390 10.51 39.27 -29.44
N GLU A 391 11.04 38.70 -30.50
CA GLU A 391 11.33 37.27 -30.63
C GLU A 391 12.16 36.74 -29.44
N ILE A 392 13.24 37.43 -29.08
CA ILE A 392 14.12 37.01 -27.99
C ILE A 392 13.36 37.02 -26.65
N LEU A 393 12.60 38.10 -26.37
CA LEU A 393 11.81 38.21 -25.15
C LEU A 393 10.78 37.08 -25.05
N LEU A 394 10.08 36.78 -26.14
CA LEU A 394 9.07 35.73 -26.19
C LEU A 394 9.68 34.33 -26.02
N LYS A 395 10.86 34.08 -26.57
CA LYS A 395 11.62 32.83 -26.31
C LYS A 395 12.05 32.70 -24.86
N VAL A 396 12.50 33.78 -24.23
CA VAL A 396 12.86 33.79 -22.79
C VAL A 396 11.62 33.47 -21.94
N ILE A 397 10.47 34.08 -22.26
CA ILE A 397 9.20 33.78 -21.56
C ILE A 397 8.81 32.31 -21.72
N GLN A 398 8.90 31.73 -22.92
CA GLN A 398 8.60 30.31 -23.16
C GLN A 398 9.53 29.40 -22.34
N ALA A 399 10.83 29.70 -22.30
CA ALA A 399 11.80 28.97 -21.51
C ALA A 399 11.48 29.08 -20.00
N SER A 400 11.13 30.28 -19.53
CA SER A 400 10.75 30.52 -18.12
C SER A 400 9.49 29.73 -17.73
N ILE A 401 8.50 29.63 -18.61
CA ILE A 401 7.29 28.81 -18.37
C ILE A 401 7.66 27.32 -18.33
N GLY A 402 8.53 26.85 -19.21
CA GLY A 402 9.03 25.48 -19.18
C GLY A 402 9.77 25.16 -17.86
N THR A 403 10.63 26.08 -17.43
CA THR A 403 11.35 26.01 -16.15
C THR A 403 10.38 25.99 -14.97
N LEU A 404 9.35 26.85 -14.98
CA LEU A 404 8.30 26.84 -13.96
C LEU A 404 7.61 25.48 -13.87
N GLY A 405 7.32 24.84 -15.01
CA GLY A 405 6.77 23.49 -15.03
C GLY A 405 7.67 22.48 -14.33
N VAL A 406 8.98 22.53 -14.59
CA VAL A 406 9.97 21.66 -13.92
C VAL A 406 10.02 21.96 -12.42
N VAL A 407 10.03 23.24 -12.03
CA VAL A 407 10.01 23.64 -10.60
C VAL A 407 8.77 23.09 -9.89
N VAL A 408 7.60 23.13 -10.51
CA VAL A 408 6.37 22.56 -9.95
C VAL A 408 6.50 21.04 -9.72
N LEU A 409 7.10 20.30 -10.67
CA LEU A 409 7.32 18.86 -10.51
C LEU A 409 8.32 18.55 -9.38
N ILE A 410 9.40 19.33 -9.27
CA ILE A 410 10.36 19.21 -8.16
C ILE A 410 9.68 19.55 -6.83
N SER A 411 8.85 20.60 -6.79
CA SER A 411 8.13 21.00 -5.59
C SER A 411 7.13 19.93 -5.13
N ALA A 412 6.53 19.17 -6.04
CA ALA A 412 5.70 18.01 -5.67
C ALA A 412 6.51 16.96 -4.92
N GLY A 413 7.74 16.67 -5.36
CA GLY A 413 8.67 15.78 -4.65
C GLY A 413 9.09 16.33 -3.29
N ALA A 414 9.45 17.62 -3.24
CA ALA A 414 9.83 18.29 -1.99
C ALA A 414 8.67 18.30 -0.98
N ASN A 415 7.44 18.57 -1.45
CA ASN A 415 6.24 18.50 -0.61
C ASN A 415 6.02 17.10 -0.02
N THR A 416 6.18 16.05 -0.83
CA THR A 416 6.04 14.67 -0.35
C THR A 416 7.15 14.29 0.62
N TYR A 417 8.40 14.70 0.36
CA TYR A 417 9.50 14.47 1.29
C TYR A 417 9.21 15.13 2.64
N ASN A 418 8.83 16.39 2.63
CA ASN A 418 8.48 17.14 3.84
C ASN A 418 7.29 16.49 4.57
N SER A 419 6.20 16.19 3.86
CA SER A 419 4.99 15.64 4.45
C SER A 419 5.21 14.24 5.02
N TYR A 420 5.91 13.36 4.30
CA TYR A 420 6.11 11.97 4.71
C TYR A 420 7.22 11.82 5.76
N PHE A 421 8.44 12.32 5.45
CA PHE A 421 9.63 12.04 6.28
C PHE A 421 9.83 13.05 7.41
N LEU A 422 9.41 14.32 7.23
CA LEU A 422 9.68 15.38 8.21
C LEU A 422 8.47 15.76 9.07
N ARG A 423 7.24 15.48 8.61
CA ARG A 423 6.02 15.83 9.35
C ARG A 423 5.28 14.60 9.88
N TRP A 424 5.02 13.60 9.03
CA TRP A 424 4.24 12.42 9.41
C TRP A 424 5.06 11.41 10.21
N ALA A 425 6.21 10.96 9.67
CA ALA A 425 6.96 9.83 10.21
C ALA A 425 7.54 10.06 11.63
N ILE A 426 7.71 11.32 12.02
CA ILE A 426 8.24 11.70 13.35
C ILE A 426 7.17 11.85 14.43
N ARG A 427 5.89 11.67 14.10
CA ARG A 427 4.80 11.88 15.04
C ARG A 427 4.66 10.70 16.00
N PRO A 428 4.50 10.94 17.30
CA PRO A 428 4.23 9.88 18.27
C PRO A 428 2.97 9.08 17.94
N GLU A 429 1.95 9.75 17.39
CA GLU A 429 0.70 9.13 16.96
C GLU A 429 0.91 8.11 15.83
N VAL A 430 1.89 8.34 14.97
CA VAL A 430 2.26 7.37 13.92
C VAL A 430 2.95 6.16 14.55
N ALA A 431 3.87 6.37 15.49
CA ALA A 431 4.52 5.28 16.18
C ALA A 431 3.51 4.41 16.94
N SER A 432 2.53 5.04 17.62
CA SER A 432 1.42 4.33 18.26
C SER A 432 0.55 3.58 17.25
N ALA A 433 0.14 4.24 16.15
CA ALA A 433 -0.68 3.63 15.10
C ALA A 433 -0.01 2.45 14.40
N TYR A 434 1.32 2.41 14.40
CA TYR A 434 2.12 1.32 13.84
C TYR A 434 2.65 0.34 14.90
N GLY A 435 2.09 0.33 16.11
CA GLY A 435 2.46 -0.63 17.15
C GLY A 435 3.95 -0.60 17.50
N GLY A 436 4.54 0.61 17.54
CA GLY A 436 5.98 0.77 17.78
C GLY A 436 6.45 0.14 19.08
N ASP A 437 5.70 0.32 20.17
CA ASP A 437 6.02 -0.26 21.47
C ASP A 437 5.88 -1.79 21.46
N SER A 438 4.85 -2.32 20.79
CA SER A 438 4.66 -3.76 20.62
C SER A 438 5.82 -4.38 19.83
N TYR A 439 6.25 -3.73 18.74
CA TYR A 439 7.39 -4.21 17.95
C TYR A 439 8.69 -4.18 18.74
N LEU A 440 8.96 -3.14 19.52
CA LEU A 440 10.11 -3.05 20.42
C LEU A 440 10.06 -4.11 21.51
N THR A 441 8.88 -4.39 22.07
CA THR A 441 8.67 -5.47 23.01
C THR A 441 9.07 -6.82 22.40
N GLY A 442 8.68 -7.08 21.17
CA GLY A 442 9.07 -8.29 20.46
C GLY A 442 10.59 -8.40 20.25
N LEU A 443 11.26 -7.31 19.86
CA LEU A 443 12.72 -7.28 19.73
C LEU A 443 13.43 -7.51 21.07
N PHE A 444 12.91 -6.95 22.16
CA PHE A 444 13.40 -7.23 23.51
C PHE A 444 13.27 -8.72 23.85
N LEU A 445 12.10 -9.31 23.64
CA LEU A 445 11.82 -10.71 23.90
C LEU A 445 12.69 -11.66 23.05
N LYS A 446 13.01 -11.27 21.83
CA LYS A 446 13.91 -12.03 20.95
C LYS A 446 15.28 -12.25 21.59
N ASN A 447 15.80 -11.24 22.30
CA ASN A 447 17.12 -11.21 22.90
C ASN A 447 17.12 -11.51 24.41
N ALA A 448 15.94 -11.66 25.03
CA ALA A 448 15.82 -11.93 26.46
C ALA A 448 16.33 -13.32 26.84
N PRO A 449 16.87 -13.53 28.08
CA PRO A 449 17.34 -14.82 28.58
C PRO A 449 16.27 -15.90 28.44
N ARG A 450 16.66 -17.11 27.97
CA ARG A 450 15.72 -18.21 27.71
C ARG A 450 15.31 -18.98 28.98
N ASP A 451 16.14 -18.93 29.99
CA ASP A 451 15.97 -19.62 31.27
C ASP A 451 14.91 -19.03 32.19
N ILE A 452 14.46 -17.81 31.88
CA ILE A 452 13.53 -17.06 32.69
C ILE A 452 12.15 -17.05 32.02
N PRO A 453 11.06 -17.37 32.76
CA PRO A 453 9.71 -17.23 32.25
C PRO A 453 9.35 -15.75 32.01
N LYS A 454 8.77 -15.50 30.86
CA LYS A 454 8.33 -14.17 30.42
C LYS A 454 6.83 -14.20 30.13
N TYR A 455 6.08 -13.40 30.86
CA TYR A 455 4.63 -13.29 30.72
C TYR A 455 4.29 -11.97 30.03
N VAL A 456 3.77 -12.06 28.83
CA VAL A 456 3.28 -10.92 28.05
C VAL A 456 1.77 -10.81 28.28
N ILE A 457 1.33 -9.70 28.89
CA ILE A 457 -0.05 -9.55 29.31
C ILE A 457 -0.75 -8.50 28.48
N THR A 458 -1.91 -8.86 27.89
CA THR A 458 -2.81 -7.93 27.22
C THR A 458 -4.17 -7.90 27.90
N SER A 459 -4.75 -6.72 28.00
CA SER A 459 -6.14 -6.52 28.43
C SER A 459 -7.09 -6.32 27.26
N SER A 460 -6.56 -6.03 26.07
CA SER A 460 -7.36 -5.75 24.88
C SER A 460 -8.04 -7.02 24.36
N VAL A 461 -9.35 -6.88 24.15
CA VAL A 461 -10.22 -7.88 23.50
C VAL A 461 -10.94 -7.28 22.30
N ASP A 462 -10.59 -6.04 21.94
CA ASP A 462 -11.36 -5.24 20.97
C ASP A 462 -11.14 -5.69 19.52
N SER A 463 -10.02 -6.32 19.23
CA SER A 463 -9.70 -6.85 17.90
C SER A 463 -9.01 -8.19 18.03
N ILE A 464 -9.80 -9.25 17.91
CA ILE A 464 -9.35 -10.65 18.01
C ILE A 464 -9.38 -11.25 16.61
N ASP A 465 -8.35 -11.99 16.26
CA ASP A 465 -8.30 -12.77 15.03
C ASP A 465 -9.24 -14.00 15.08
N VAL A 466 -9.36 -14.74 13.99
CA VAL A 466 -10.19 -15.96 13.94
C VAL A 466 -9.66 -17.09 14.85
N THR A 467 -8.42 -17.00 15.34
CA THR A 467 -7.81 -17.97 16.26
C THR A 467 -8.02 -17.57 17.73
N GLY A 468 -8.66 -16.44 18.00
CA GLY A 468 -8.89 -15.91 19.33
C GLY A 468 -7.71 -15.09 19.91
N ARG A 469 -6.71 -14.74 19.08
CA ARG A 469 -5.56 -13.91 19.51
C ARG A 469 -5.87 -12.42 19.33
N PRO A 470 -5.52 -11.59 20.32
CA PRO A 470 -5.55 -10.14 20.15
C PRO A 470 -4.57 -9.68 19.06
N MET A 471 -5.05 -8.88 18.11
CA MET A 471 -4.25 -8.35 17.00
C MET A 471 -3.04 -7.52 17.46
N GLU A 472 -3.10 -6.93 18.64
CA GLU A 472 -2.01 -6.15 19.23
C GLU A 472 -0.77 -6.99 19.58
N LEU A 473 -0.93 -8.32 19.70
CA LEU A 473 0.19 -9.25 19.90
C LEU A 473 0.97 -9.53 18.61
N GLU A 474 0.38 -9.34 17.45
CA GLU A 474 0.99 -9.73 16.18
C GLU A 474 2.38 -9.11 15.91
N PRO A 475 2.62 -7.80 16.20
CA PRO A 475 3.96 -7.22 16.09
C PRO A 475 4.97 -7.84 17.05
N ILE A 476 4.52 -8.23 18.25
CA ILE A 476 5.37 -8.89 19.25
C ILE A 476 5.75 -10.29 18.78
N LEU A 477 4.75 -11.07 18.35
CA LEU A 477 4.93 -12.44 17.85
C LEU A 477 5.87 -12.46 16.64
N TYR A 478 5.70 -11.49 15.72
CA TYR A 478 6.60 -11.35 14.58
C TYR A 478 8.02 -11.03 15.03
N ALA A 479 8.22 -9.93 15.76
CA ALA A 479 9.55 -9.45 16.11
C ALA A 479 10.31 -10.41 17.04
N SER A 480 9.61 -11.14 17.92
CA SER A 480 10.19 -12.16 18.79
C SER A 480 10.38 -13.53 18.13
N GLU A 481 9.84 -13.72 16.91
CA GLU A 481 9.82 -15.03 16.20
C GLU A 481 9.13 -16.13 17.02
N THR A 482 8.00 -15.79 17.65
CA THR A 482 7.24 -16.70 18.52
C THR A 482 5.79 -16.87 18.10
N TYR A 483 5.50 -16.66 16.83
CA TYR A 483 4.14 -16.88 16.30
C TYR A 483 3.67 -18.32 16.44
N LEU A 484 4.58 -19.29 16.21
CA LEU A 484 4.32 -20.71 16.40
C LEU A 484 4.54 -21.13 17.88
N PRO A 485 3.83 -22.16 18.37
CA PRO A 485 3.94 -22.61 19.78
C PRO A 485 5.33 -23.09 20.19
N ASP A 486 6.02 -23.86 19.34
CA ASP A 486 7.33 -24.45 19.68
C ASP A 486 8.37 -23.37 20.02
N PRO A 487 8.57 -22.31 19.23
CA PRO A 487 9.45 -21.22 19.60
C PRO A 487 9.05 -20.50 20.90
N GLN A 488 7.75 -20.45 21.25
CA GLN A 488 7.30 -19.89 22.53
C GLN A 488 7.85 -20.72 23.70
N GLY A 489 7.71 -22.02 23.64
CA GLY A 489 8.25 -22.94 24.65
C GLY A 489 9.76 -22.84 24.77
N VAL A 490 10.51 -22.89 23.66
CA VAL A 490 11.97 -22.77 23.64
C VAL A 490 12.48 -21.46 24.24
N LYS A 491 11.76 -20.34 23.99
CA LYS A 491 12.10 -19.02 24.52
C LYS A 491 11.49 -18.73 25.90
N ASN A 492 10.69 -19.63 26.43
CA ASN A 492 10.01 -19.52 27.73
C ASN A 492 9.15 -18.22 27.80
N ILE A 493 8.32 -18.00 26.77
CA ILE A 493 7.46 -16.82 26.62
C ILE A 493 6.00 -17.28 26.64
N PHE A 494 5.20 -16.67 27.50
CA PHE A 494 3.79 -16.96 27.68
C PHE A 494 2.95 -15.70 27.35
N TYR A 495 2.02 -15.85 26.42
CA TYR A 495 1.07 -14.80 26.06
C TYR A 495 -0.23 -15.07 26.79
N ILE A 496 -0.62 -14.17 27.69
CA ILE A 496 -1.79 -14.33 28.55
C ILE A 496 -2.67 -13.08 28.56
N THR A 497 -3.94 -13.29 28.81
CA THR A 497 -4.90 -12.19 29.05
C THR A 497 -4.99 -11.87 30.54
N LEU A 498 -5.57 -10.70 30.88
CA LEU A 498 -5.85 -10.35 32.28
C LEU A 498 -6.68 -11.40 33.02
N LYS A 499 -7.57 -12.13 32.33
CA LYS A 499 -8.36 -13.20 32.92
C LYS A 499 -7.51 -14.41 33.36
N GLN A 500 -6.38 -14.59 32.73
CA GLN A 500 -5.44 -15.69 32.97
C GLN A 500 -4.31 -15.30 33.94
N ILE A 501 -4.36 -14.13 34.53
CA ILE A 501 -3.27 -13.60 35.38
C ILE A 501 -2.90 -14.53 36.54
N ASN A 502 -3.85 -15.33 37.04
CA ASN A 502 -3.64 -16.31 38.10
C ASN A 502 -2.81 -17.52 37.67
N THR A 503 -2.53 -17.69 36.37
CA THR A 503 -1.66 -18.76 35.86
C THR A 503 -0.18 -18.38 35.89
N ILE A 504 0.15 -17.19 36.37
CA ILE A 504 1.54 -16.74 36.48
C ILE A 504 2.25 -17.48 37.59
N GLU A 505 3.25 -18.30 37.24
CA GLU A 505 4.12 -18.98 38.18
C GLU A 505 5.48 -18.24 38.29
N CYS A 506 5.55 -17.27 39.18
CA CYS A 506 6.76 -16.49 39.43
C CYS A 506 7.36 -16.86 40.81
N LYS A 507 8.06 -18.00 40.90
CA LYS A 507 8.59 -18.51 42.18
C LYS A 507 9.84 -17.79 42.69
N LYS A 508 10.76 -17.39 41.82
CA LYS A 508 11.99 -16.68 42.18
C LYS A 508 12.35 -15.58 41.20
N ASP A 509 12.14 -15.84 39.91
CA ASP A 509 12.59 -14.96 38.85
C ASP A 509 11.68 -15.07 37.62
N CYS A 510 11.11 -13.97 37.22
CA CYS A 510 10.24 -13.87 36.01
C CYS A 510 10.27 -12.45 35.48
N MET A 511 9.87 -12.29 34.24
CA MET A 511 9.62 -10.98 33.62
C MET A 511 8.15 -10.89 33.26
N ILE A 512 7.49 -9.81 33.65
CA ILE A 512 6.10 -9.56 33.32
C ILE A 512 6.01 -8.26 32.52
N ILE A 513 5.45 -8.36 31.33
CA ILE A 513 5.43 -7.27 30.34
C ILE A 513 3.98 -6.94 30.02
N PRO A 514 3.39 -5.93 30.69
CA PRO A 514 2.06 -5.43 30.34
C PRO A 514 2.17 -4.59 29.06
N ILE A 515 1.33 -4.88 28.07
CA ILE A 515 1.34 -4.17 26.78
C ILE A 515 0.42 -2.95 26.84
N ASP A 516 -0.70 -3.07 27.53
CA ASP A 516 -1.77 -2.09 27.63
C ASP A 516 -2.30 -1.97 29.07
N ASN A 517 -3.09 -0.92 29.33
CA ASN A 517 -3.77 -0.72 30.63
C ASN A 517 -2.88 -0.98 31.85
N LEU A 518 -1.70 -0.37 31.88
CA LEU A 518 -0.64 -0.61 32.86
C LEU A 518 -1.14 -0.61 34.31
N GLN A 519 -1.95 0.39 34.73
CA GLN A 519 -2.37 0.56 36.12
C GLN A 519 -3.28 -0.56 36.65
N PRO A 520 -4.37 -0.95 35.93
CA PRO A 520 -5.18 -2.09 36.34
C PRO A 520 -4.39 -3.40 36.39
N THR A 521 -3.51 -3.61 35.39
CA THR A 521 -2.67 -4.80 35.30
C THR A 521 -1.70 -4.89 36.47
N LEU A 522 -1.02 -3.79 36.81
CA LEU A 522 -0.13 -3.72 37.98
C LEU A 522 -0.87 -3.94 39.30
N GLY A 523 -2.07 -3.38 39.45
CA GLY A 523 -2.90 -3.59 40.64
C GLY A 523 -3.28 -5.05 40.84
N ALA A 524 -3.58 -5.77 39.75
CA ALA A 524 -3.88 -7.20 39.79
C ALA A 524 -2.61 -8.03 40.07
N LEU A 525 -1.48 -7.69 39.44
CA LEU A 525 -0.19 -8.37 39.59
C LEU A 525 0.36 -8.28 41.00
N LYS A 526 0.27 -7.13 41.69
CA LYS A 526 0.74 -6.96 43.07
C LYS A 526 0.02 -7.87 44.07
N LYS A 527 -1.19 -8.34 43.75
CA LYS A 527 -1.90 -9.33 44.57
C LYS A 527 -1.29 -10.74 44.46
N ILE A 528 -0.62 -11.06 43.34
CA ILE A 528 -0.05 -12.38 43.06
C ILE A 528 1.45 -12.38 43.35
N VAL A 529 2.14 -11.29 43.05
CA VAL A 529 3.58 -11.08 43.27
C VAL A 529 3.77 -9.77 44.07
N PRO A 530 3.73 -9.82 45.41
CA PRO A 530 3.74 -8.61 46.25
C PRO A 530 4.98 -7.72 46.09
N ASP A 531 6.16 -8.34 45.88
CA ASP A 531 7.45 -7.66 45.74
C ASP A 531 7.74 -7.15 44.32
N LEU A 532 6.73 -7.08 43.47
CA LEU A 532 6.87 -6.68 42.08
C LEU A 532 7.31 -5.21 41.94
N LYS A 533 8.45 -5.00 41.33
CA LYS A 533 9.00 -3.68 41.00
C LYS A 533 8.78 -3.35 39.53
N LEU A 534 8.37 -2.13 39.25
CA LEU A 534 8.29 -1.64 37.88
C LEU A 534 9.65 -1.12 37.45
N CYS A 535 10.23 -1.75 36.45
CA CYS A 535 11.56 -1.44 35.96
C CYS A 535 11.51 -1.02 34.49
N ARG A 536 12.43 -0.18 34.06
CA ARG A 536 12.61 0.21 32.67
C ARG A 536 13.82 -0.52 32.10
N ALA A 537 13.64 -1.25 31.00
CA ALA A 537 14.74 -1.83 30.24
C ALA A 537 15.49 -0.70 29.52
N ASP A 538 16.78 -0.49 29.86
CA ASP A 538 17.53 0.69 29.40
C ASP A 538 17.63 0.79 27.88
N ASP A 539 17.92 -0.33 27.19
CA ASP A 539 18.11 -0.34 25.73
C ASP A 539 16.81 -0.17 24.94
N TYR A 540 15.68 -0.59 25.50
CA TYR A 540 14.38 -0.60 24.82
C TYR A 540 13.39 0.41 25.39
N GLY A 541 13.66 0.93 26.60
CA GLY A 541 12.80 1.85 27.37
C GLY A 541 11.43 1.27 27.66
N LEU A 542 11.29 -0.05 27.62
CA LEU A 542 10.06 -0.77 27.94
C LEU A 542 9.87 -0.86 29.45
N LEU A 543 8.61 -0.85 29.87
CA LEU A 543 8.26 -1.12 31.26
C LEU A 543 8.12 -2.63 31.46
N VAL A 544 8.90 -3.16 32.37
CA VAL A 544 8.91 -4.57 32.74
C VAL A 544 8.73 -4.68 34.26
N ALA A 545 7.82 -5.50 34.68
CA ALA A 545 7.65 -5.77 36.10
C ALA A 545 8.52 -6.98 36.52
N LEU A 546 9.38 -6.76 37.50
CA LEU A 546 10.34 -7.74 37.99
C LEU A 546 10.18 -7.94 39.50
N PRO A 547 10.23 -9.19 40.03
CA PRO A 547 10.29 -9.43 41.46
C PRO A 547 11.66 -9.05 42.06
N THR A 548 12.73 -9.16 41.28
CA THR A 548 14.09 -8.81 41.68
C THR A 548 14.75 -7.87 40.68
N ALA A 549 15.54 -6.89 41.15
CA ALA A 549 16.28 -6.01 40.28
C ALA A 549 17.35 -6.77 39.49
N ARG A 550 17.54 -6.41 38.21
CA ARG A 550 18.48 -7.04 37.29
C ARG A 550 19.39 -6.02 36.62
N PRO A 551 20.61 -6.41 36.21
CA PRO A 551 21.46 -5.59 35.35
C PRO A 551 20.73 -5.22 34.04
N GLY A 552 20.88 -3.98 33.58
CA GLY A 552 20.20 -3.47 32.37
C GLY A 552 18.76 -2.99 32.61
N PHE A 553 18.29 -2.97 33.88
CA PHE A 553 16.98 -2.47 34.25
C PHE A 553 17.09 -1.38 35.33
N LYS A 554 16.45 -0.24 35.09
CA LYS A 554 16.27 0.82 36.09
C LYS A 554 14.91 0.68 36.75
N CYS A 555 14.88 0.23 38.00
CA CYS A 555 13.65 0.04 38.74
C CYS A 555 13.30 1.30 39.56
N SER A 556 12.02 1.66 39.58
CA SER A 556 11.50 2.65 40.55
C SER A 556 11.56 2.05 41.94
N SER A 557 12.09 2.82 42.88
CA SER A 557 12.08 2.49 44.31
C SER A 557 10.66 2.37 44.87
#